data_b29a8bcb22f07c7f45696cc53bc2b981
#
_entry.id   b29a8bcb22f07c7f45696cc53bc2b981
#
_cell.length_a   1.000
_cell.length_b   1.000
_cell.length_c   1.000
_cell.angle_alpha   90.00
_cell.angle_beta   90.00
_cell.angle_gamma   90.00
#
_symmetry.space_group_name_H-M   'P 1'
#
loop_
_entity.id
_entity.type
_entity.pdbx_description
1 polymer ?
#
loop_
_entity_poly.entity_id
_entity_poly.type
_entity_poly.pdbx_seq_one_letter_code
_entity_poly.pdbx_strand_id
1 'polypeptide(L)'
;MRIAHVITRLIVGGAQENTVSSVLGLNKKEDITVRLYSGPTTGPEGSLESIFTSCSDLLHIVPKLIRPINPFSDYLAYRHLLREFKKFKPDIVHTHSGKAGFLGRVAAKKANVQNIVHTIHGPSFGPYQGCISNTLFKKSEKIAAAHTDHFITV
;
A
#
# COMPACT_ATOMS: atom_id res chain seq x y z
N MET A 1 -16.96 -10.24 0.05
CA MET A 1 -15.74 -9.88 0.80
C MET A 1 -15.12 -8.61 0.21
N ARG A 2 -14.67 -7.66 1.03
CA ARG A 2 -14.07 -6.38 0.59
C ARG A 2 -12.57 -6.37 0.88
N ILE A 3 -11.75 -6.10 -0.14
CA ILE A 3 -10.29 -6.12 -0.04
C ILE A 3 -9.74 -4.76 -0.49
N ALA A 4 -8.85 -4.17 0.31
CA ALA A 4 -8.16 -2.95 -0.03
C ALA A 4 -6.66 -3.24 -0.20
N HIS A 5 -6.13 -3.03 -1.40
CA HIS A 5 -4.69 -3.03 -1.64
C HIS A 5 -4.12 -1.62 -1.49
N VAL A 6 -2.90 -1.51 -0.97
CA VAL A 6 -2.20 -0.21 -0.80
C VAL A 6 -0.77 -0.32 -1.31
N ILE A 7 -0.39 0.56 -2.22
CA ILE A 7 0.97 0.65 -2.75
C ILE A 7 1.42 2.12 -2.86
N THR A 8 2.72 2.40 -2.79
CA THR A 8 3.20 3.79 -2.78
C THR A 8 3.00 4.50 -4.11
N ARG A 9 3.23 3.83 -5.24
CA ARG A 9 3.04 4.34 -6.60
C ARG A 9 3.01 3.19 -7.61
N LEU A 10 2.45 3.40 -8.78
CA LEU A 10 2.27 2.40 -9.85
C LEU A 10 3.24 2.62 -11.01
N ILE A 11 4.55 2.68 -10.72
CA ILE A 11 5.59 2.66 -11.77
C ILE A 11 5.66 1.28 -12.41
N VAL A 12 6.32 1.17 -13.57
CA VAL A 12 6.64 -0.13 -14.18
C VAL A 12 7.70 -0.83 -13.33
N GLY A 13 7.37 -2.01 -12.81
CA GLY A 13 8.27 -2.80 -11.94
C GLY A 13 7.56 -3.98 -11.28
N GLY A 14 8.32 -5.01 -10.90
CA GLY A 14 7.78 -6.30 -10.47
C GLY A 14 6.82 -6.24 -9.28
N ALA A 15 7.09 -5.42 -8.27
CA ALA A 15 6.18 -5.24 -7.14
C ALA A 15 4.81 -4.66 -7.54
N GLN A 16 4.84 -3.70 -8.46
CA GLN A 16 3.66 -3.04 -8.97
C GLN A 16 2.86 -3.94 -9.91
N GLU A 17 3.54 -4.65 -10.81
CA GLU A 17 2.92 -5.62 -11.71
C GLU A 17 2.25 -6.76 -10.94
N ASN A 18 2.92 -7.28 -9.91
CA ASN A 18 2.33 -8.28 -9.01
C ASN A 18 1.07 -7.73 -8.31
N THR A 19 1.13 -6.49 -7.79
CA THR A 19 -0.02 -5.86 -7.13
C THR A 19 -1.18 -5.65 -8.10
N VAL A 20 -0.92 -5.12 -9.30
CA VAL A 20 -1.92 -4.90 -10.35
C VAL A 20 -2.56 -6.21 -10.77
N SER A 21 -1.75 -7.24 -11.04
CA SER A 21 -2.26 -8.57 -11.43
C SER A 21 -3.15 -9.18 -10.35
N SER A 22 -2.77 -9.03 -9.08
CA SER A 22 -3.57 -9.50 -7.94
C SER A 22 -4.92 -8.77 -7.86
N VAL A 23 -4.93 -7.43 -7.99
CA VAL A 23 -6.16 -6.63 -7.97
C VAL A 23 -7.09 -6.99 -9.12
N LEU A 24 -6.56 -7.10 -10.35
CA LEU A 24 -7.35 -7.48 -11.51
C LEU A 24 -7.87 -8.91 -11.42
N GLY A 25 -7.08 -9.83 -10.88
CA GLY A 25 -7.48 -11.21 -10.63
C GLY A 25 -8.62 -11.31 -9.61
N LEU A 26 -8.53 -10.55 -8.52
CA LEU A 26 -9.58 -10.48 -7.50
C LEU A 26 -10.86 -9.83 -8.02
N ASN A 27 -10.75 -8.81 -8.87
CA ASN A 27 -11.92 -8.14 -9.46
C ASN A 27 -12.77 -9.04 -10.39
N LYS A 28 -12.19 -10.15 -10.86
CA LYS A 28 -12.94 -11.15 -11.66
C LYS A 28 -13.80 -12.09 -10.81
N LYS A 29 -13.72 -12.00 -9.48
CA LYS A 29 -14.49 -12.84 -8.56
C LYS A 29 -15.78 -12.13 -8.16
N GLU A 30 -16.92 -12.77 -8.37
CA GLU A 30 -18.26 -12.17 -8.13
C GLU A 30 -18.51 -11.82 -6.66
N ASP A 31 -17.90 -12.55 -5.73
CA ASP A 31 -18.07 -12.37 -4.29
C ASP A 31 -17.03 -11.41 -3.66
N ILE A 32 -16.14 -10.80 -4.48
CA ILE A 32 -15.09 -9.91 -4.01
C ILE A 32 -15.27 -8.50 -4.59
N THR A 33 -15.22 -7.51 -3.71
CA THR A 33 -15.09 -6.11 -4.08
C THR A 33 -13.69 -5.65 -3.70
N VAL A 34 -12.87 -5.30 -4.69
CA VAL A 34 -11.48 -4.88 -4.47
C VAL A 34 -11.29 -3.40 -4.77
N ARG A 35 -10.40 -2.75 -4.04
CA ARG A 35 -9.90 -1.39 -4.30
C ARG A 35 -8.39 -1.34 -4.19
N LEU A 36 -7.76 -0.58 -5.07
CA LEU A 36 -6.32 -0.27 -5.03
C LEU A 36 -6.12 1.19 -4.66
N TYR A 37 -5.47 1.45 -3.55
CA TYR A 37 -5.06 2.78 -3.12
C TYR A 37 -3.59 2.99 -3.48
N SER A 38 -3.30 3.97 -4.32
CA SER A 38 -1.95 4.32 -4.75
C SER A 38 -1.70 5.81 -4.61
N GLY A 39 -0.47 6.19 -4.33
CA GLY A 39 -0.04 7.56 -4.53
C GLY A 39 0.09 7.90 -6.03
N PRO A 40 0.22 9.19 -6.38
CA PRO A 40 0.40 9.60 -7.76
C PRO A 40 1.70 9.02 -8.33
N THR A 41 1.65 8.51 -9.56
CA THR A 41 2.82 8.00 -10.26
C THR A 41 3.47 9.11 -11.06
N THR A 42 4.65 9.50 -10.64
CA THR A 42 5.48 10.50 -11.31
C THR A 42 6.90 9.97 -11.48
N GLY A 43 7.54 10.28 -12.57
CA GLY A 43 8.93 9.89 -12.87
C GLY A 43 9.09 9.23 -14.25
N PRO A 44 10.34 8.97 -14.63
CA PRO A 44 10.66 8.42 -15.95
C PRO A 44 10.40 6.90 -16.05
N GLU A 45 10.10 6.23 -14.95
CA GLU A 45 9.96 4.76 -14.88
C GLU A 45 8.66 4.24 -15.55
N GLY A 46 7.86 5.12 -16.13
CA GLY A 46 6.55 4.79 -16.69
C GLY A 46 5.46 4.62 -15.64
N SER A 47 4.23 4.35 -16.08
CA SER A 47 3.07 4.24 -15.20
C SER A 47 2.16 3.08 -15.61
N LEU A 48 1.73 2.29 -14.63
CA LEU A 48 0.71 1.26 -14.79
C LEU A 48 -0.71 1.77 -14.51
N GLU A 49 -0.89 3.06 -14.23
CA GLU A 49 -2.22 3.63 -13.95
C GLU A 49 -3.18 3.51 -15.15
N SER A 50 -2.63 3.57 -16.38
CA SER A 50 -3.40 3.43 -17.61
C SER A 50 -4.14 2.09 -17.74
N ILE A 51 -3.66 1.05 -17.07
CA ILE A 51 -4.32 -0.27 -17.04
C ILE A 51 -5.72 -0.18 -16.43
N PHE A 52 -5.94 0.78 -15.52
CA PHE A 52 -7.21 0.99 -14.84
C PHE A 52 -8.18 1.91 -15.58
N THR A 53 -7.87 2.37 -16.80
CA THR A 53 -8.75 3.28 -17.57
C THR A 53 -10.14 2.68 -17.80
N SER A 54 -10.23 1.38 -18.08
CA SER A 54 -11.49 0.66 -18.29
C SER A 54 -12.18 0.21 -16.99
N CYS A 55 -11.53 0.36 -15.84
CA CYS A 55 -12.04 -0.04 -14.53
C CYS A 55 -11.61 0.98 -13.46
N SER A 56 -11.93 2.25 -13.72
CA SER A 56 -11.52 3.41 -12.90
C SER A 56 -11.94 3.30 -11.43
N ASP A 57 -13.02 2.59 -11.14
CA ASP A 57 -13.54 2.39 -9.79
C ASP A 57 -12.61 1.54 -8.90
N LEU A 58 -11.66 0.84 -9.51
CA LEU A 58 -10.67 0.05 -8.76
C LEU A 58 -9.54 0.89 -8.21
N LEU A 59 -9.11 1.96 -8.93
CA LEU A 59 -7.95 2.76 -8.56
C LEU A 59 -8.35 4.04 -7.84
N HIS A 60 -7.88 4.19 -6.62
CA HIS A 60 -8.09 5.37 -5.77
C HIS A 60 -6.76 6.06 -5.49
N ILE A 61 -6.59 7.27 -6.00
CA ILE A 61 -5.37 8.04 -5.77
C ILE A 61 -5.38 8.69 -4.38
N VAL A 62 -4.29 8.48 -3.64
CA VAL A 62 -3.98 9.11 -2.35
C VAL A 62 -2.95 10.22 -2.60
N PRO A 63 -3.35 11.48 -2.77
CA PRO A 63 -2.50 12.53 -3.36
C PRO A 63 -1.19 12.81 -2.60
N LYS A 64 -1.16 12.54 -1.29
CA LYS A 64 0.01 12.78 -0.44
C LYS A 64 0.85 11.53 -0.15
N LEU A 65 0.48 10.38 -0.70
CA LEU A 65 1.28 9.15 -0.60
C LEU A 65 2.43 9.19 -1.63
N ILE A 66 3.46 9.98 -1.34
CA ILE A 66 4.62 10.19 -2.20
C ILE A 66 5.84 9.43 -1.69
N ARG A 67 6.79 9.06 -2.59
CA ARG A 67 7.97 8.27 -2.22
C ARG A 67 8.89 8.97 -1.19
N PRO A 68 9.24 10.26 -1.32
CA PRO A 68 10.09 10.93 -0.35
C PRO A 68 9.48 10.95 1.05
N ILE A 69 10.31 10.79 2.07
CA ILE A 69 9.88 10.93 3.46
C ILE A 69 9.56 12.39 3.73
N ASN A 70 8.32 12.66 4.08
CA ASN A 70 7.85 14.00 4.46
C ASN A 70 6.76 13.84 5.53
N PRO A 71 7.06 14.15 6.81
CA PRO A 71 6.13 13.90 7.91
C PRO A 71 4.74 14.50 7.74
N PHE A 72 4.65 15.70 7.15
CA PHE A 72 3.37 16.36 6.90
C PHE A 72 2.56 15.62 5.81
N SER A 73 3.19 15.32 4.67
CA SER A 73 2.55 14.56 3.60
C SER A 73 2.20 13.15 4.05
N ASP A 74 3.06 12.50 4.82
CA ASP A 74 2.85 11.15 5.35
C ASP A 74 1.67 11.10 6.32
N TYR A 75 1.54 12.11 7.19
CA TYR A 75 0.37 12.26 8.06
C TYR A 75 -0.92 12.48 7.26
N LEU A 76 -0.90 13.31 6.21
CA LEU A 76 -2.07 13.52 5.35
C LEU A 76 -2.44 12.27 4.57
N ALA A 77 -1.45 11.51 4.07
CA ALA A 77 -1.68 10.23 3.41
C ALA A 77 -2.30 9.20 4.38
N TYR A 78 -1.76 9.09 5.59
CA TYR A 78 -2.34 8.25 6.65
C TYR A 78 -3.79 8.64 6.95
N ARG A 79 -4.09 9.93 7.14
CA ARG A 79 -5.44 10.42 7.41
C ARG A 79 -6.40 10.12 6.25
N HIS A 80 -5.92 10.21 5.01
CA HIS A 80 -6.68 9.85 3.81
C HIS A 80 -7.01 8.35 3.82
N LEU A 81 -6.00 7.48 3.97
CA LEU A 81 -6.21 6.03 4.03
C LEU A 81 -7.16 5.63 5.16
N LEU A 82 -6.98 6.20 6.36
CA LEU A 82 -7.86 5.93 7.50
C LEU A 82 -9.32 6.27 7.19
N ARG A 83 -9.58 7.43 6.55
CA ARG A 83 -10.92 7.84 6.14
C ARG A 83 -11.52 6.87 5.10
N GLU A 84 -10.73 6.50 4.10
CA GLU A 84 -11.16 5.57 3.06
C GLU A 84 -11.45 4.17 3.63
N PHE A 85 -10.63 3.66 4.53
CA PHE A 85 -10.89 2.38 5.18
C PHE A 85 -12.14 2.40 6.06
N LYS A 86 -12.37 3.48 6.80
CA LYS A 86 -13.62 3.66 7.57
C LYS A 86 -14.87 3.71 6.68
N LYS A 87 -14.75 4.29 5.48
CA LYS A 87 -15.84 4.37 4.49
C LYS A 87 -16.04 3.05 3.77
N PHE A 88 -14.99 2.44 3.24
CA PHE A 88 -15.04 1.21 2.48
C PHE A 88 -15.29 -0.02 3.37
N LYS A 89 -14.82 0.02 4.63
CA LYS A 89 -14.89 -1.07 5.62
C LYS A 89 -14.35 -2.38 5.03
N PRO A 90 -13.08 -2.43 4.64
CA PRO A 90 -12.49 -3.65 4.09
C PRO A 90 -12.41 -4.73 5.15
N ASP A 91 -12.64 -5.99 4.74
CA ASP A 91 -12.42 -7.18 5.54
C ASP A 91 -10.92 -7.50 5.62
N ILE A 92 -10.18 -7.16 4.54
CA ILE A 92 -8.74 -7.34 4.41
C ILE A 92 -8.11 -6.05 3.89
N VAL A 93 -7.02 -5.61 4.52
CA VAL A 93 -6.09 -4.62 3.96
C VAL A 93 -4.78 -5.31 3.62
N HIS A 94 -4.41 -5.29 2.34
CA HIS A 94 -3.18 -5.87 1.84
C HIS A 94 -2.23 -4.76 1.38
N THR A 95 -1.12 -4.61 2.06
CA THR A 95 -0.16 -3.52 1.82
C THR A 95 1.09 -4.02 1.11
N HIS A 96 1.66 -3.15 0.26
CA HIS A 96 2.85 -3.42 -0.54
C HIS A 96 3.87 -2.28 -0.38
N SER A 97 5.17 -2.59 -0.48
CA SER A 97 6.28 -1.65 -0.35
C SER A 97 6.39 -0.92 1.00
N GLY A 98 7.57 -0.35 1.30
CA GLY A 98 7.91 0.16 2.63
C GLY A 98 6.97 1.26 3.16
N LYS A 99 6.85 2.39 2.44
CA LYS A 99 6.05 3.53 2.93
C LYS A 99 4.55 3.22 2.98
N ALA A 100 3.98 2.73 1.88
CA ALA A 100 2.57 2.32 1.83
C ALA A 100 2.29 1.17 2.81
N GLY A 101 3.27 0.27 2.96
CA GLY A 101 3.26 -0.79 3.95
C GLY A 101 3.10 -0.27 5.37
N PHE A 102 3.90 0.71 5.77
CA PHE A 102 3.82 1.31 7.10
C PHE A 102 2.50 2.08 7.30
N LEU A 103 2.24 3.07 6.45
CA LEU A 103 1.08 3.96 6.62
C LEU A 103 -0.25 3.19 6.48
N GLY A 104 -0.32 2.24 5.54
CA GLY A 104 -1.50 1.41 5.32
C GLY A 104 -1.82 0.50 6.50
N ARG A 105 -0.82 -0.19 7.06
CA ARG A 105 -1.01 -1.07 8.23
C ARG A 105 -1.45 -0.31 9.46
N VAL A 106 -0.82 0.86 9.74
CA VAL A 106 -1.22 1.72 10.87
C VAL A 106 -2.64 2.27 10.68
N ALA A 107 -3.00 2.68 9.45
CA ALA A 107 -4.35 3.15 9.14
C ALA A 107 -5.39 2.03 9.26
N ALA A 108 -5.08 0.83 8.77
CA ALA A 108 -5.95 -0.35 8.87
C ALA A 108 -6.22 -0.74 10.32
N LYS A 109 -5.17 -0.80 11.15
CA LYS A 109 -5.32 -1.04 12.59
C LYS A 109 -6.21 -0.01 13.26
N LYS A 110 -6.02 1.29 12.96
CA LYS A 110 -6.85 2.37 13.51
C LYS A 110 -8.28 2.38 12.97
N ALA A 111 -8.50 1.78 11.81
CA ALA A 111 -9.84 1.58 11.23
C ALA A 111 -10.54 0.31 11.73
N ASN A 112 -9.89 -0.47 12.61
CA ASN A 112 -10.36 -1.77 13.12
C ASN A 112 -10.59 -2.80 12.00
N VAL A 113 -9.70 -2.84 10.99
CA VAL A 113 -9.72 -3.89 9.97
C VAL A 113 -9.32 -5.21 10.60
N GLN A 114 -10.04 -6.28 10.26
CA GLN A 114 -9.88 -7.59 10.90
C GLN A 114 -8.60 -8.31 10.47
N ASN A 115 -8.24 -8.20 9.18
CA ASN A 115 -7.09 -8.90 8.62
C ASN A 115 -6.17 -7.91 7.90
N ILE A 116 -4.92 -7.85 8.33
CA ILE A 116 -3.89 -6.97 7.76
C ILE A 116 -2.77 -7.84 7.21
N VAL A 117 -2.59 -7.81 5.89
CA VAL A 117 -1.60 -8.57 5.14
C VAL A 117 -0.53 -7.62 4.60
N HIS A 118 0.71 -8.07 4.58
CA HIS A 118 1.82 -7.31 3.98
C HIS A 118 2.69 -8.18 3.09
N THR A 119 2.88 -7.77 1.82
CA THR A 119 3.85 -8.39 0.92
C THR A 119 5.18 -7.65 0.95
N ILE A 120 6.25 -8.38 1.23
CA ILE A 120 7.63 -7.93 1.20
C ILE A 120 8.18 -8.23 -0.20
N HIS A 121 8.34 -7.18 -1.03
CA HIS A 121 8.93 -7.26 -2.39
C HIS A 121 10.45 -7.02 -2.39
N GLY A 122 11.02 -6.83 -1.25
CA GLY A 122 12.43 -6.57 -1.01
C GLY A 122 12.62 -5.84 0.31
N PRO A 123 13.82 -5.87 0.89
CA PRO A 123 14.06 -5.29 2.20
C PRO A 123 13.98 -3.76 2.13
N SER A 124 13.18 -3.16 3.02
CA SER A 124 13.08 -1.70 3.18
C SER A 124 14.26 -1.10 3.94
N PHE A 125 15.10 -1.94 4.55
CA PHE A 125 16.30 -1.57 5.31
C PHE A 125 17.44 -2.57 5.05
N GLY A 126 18.68 -2.15 5.24
CA GLY A 126 19.85 -2.99 4.99
C GLY A 126 21.16 -2.19 4.93
N PRO A 127 22.29 -2.86 4.69
CA PRO A 127 23.62 -2.22 4.69
C PRO A 127 23.83 -1.17 3.59
N TYR A 128 22.97 -1.16 2.58
CA TYR A 128 22.98 -0.19 1.48
C TYR A 128 22.28 1.15 1.82
N GLN A 129 21.69 1.24 3.03
CA GLN A 129 21.04 2.47 3.50
C GLN A 129 21.94 3.20 4.51
N GLY A 130 21.89 4.54 4.53
CA GLY A 130 22.54 5.32 5.58
C GLY A 130 22.02 4.95 6.97
N CYS A 131 22.89 5.01 7.99
CA CYS A 131 22.60 4.55 9.35
C CYS A 131 21.28 5.10 9.94
N ILE A 132 21.03 6.40 9.76
CA ILE A 132 19.81 7.07 10.24
C ILE A 132 18.57 6.52 9.55
N SER A 133 18.59 6.45 8.20
CA SER A 133 17.47 5.93 7.40
C SER A 133 17.20 4.46 7.73
N ASN A 134 18.25 3.66 7.85
CA ASN A 134 18.16 2.25 8.21
C ASN A 134 17.49 2.05 9.58
N THR A 135 17.89 2.83 10.58
CA THR A 135 17.30 2.79 11.92
C THR A 135 15.82 3.21 11.89
N LEU A 136 15.48 4.26 11.13
CA LEU A 136 14.11 4.73 10.99
C LEU A 136 13.22 3.65 10.33
N PHE A 137 13.65 3.09 9.20
CA PHE A 137 12.90 2.04 8.50
C PHE A 137 12.74 0.79 9.35
N LYS A 138 13.79 0.36 10.04
CA LYS A 138 13.74 -0.79 10.95
C LYS A 138 12.75 -0.59 12.10
N LYS A 139 12.72 0.61 12.71
CA LYS A 139 11.74 0.96 13.74
C LYS A 139 10.30 1.00 13.17
N SER A 140 10.12 1.60 12.00
CA SER A 140 8.82 1.66 11.34
C SER A 140 8.28 0.27 11.02
N GLU A 141 9.12 -0.61 10.48
CA GLU A 141 8.74 -2.01 10.21
C GLU A 141 8.39 -2.76 11.49
N LYS A 142 9.16 -2.59 12.58
CA LYS A 142 8.85 -3.20 13.88
C LYS A 142 7.47 -2.77 14.42
N ILE A 143 7.15 -1.48 14.31
CA ILE A 143 5.82 -0.95 14.71
C ILE A 143 4.72 -1.54 13.83
N ALA A 144 4.91 -1.52 12.52
CA ALA A 144 3.90 -2.01 11.59
C ALA A 144 3.72 -3.53 11.66
N ALA A 145 4.78 -4.29 11.92
CA ALA A 145 4.73 -5.74 12.10
C ALA A 145 3.84 -6.16 13.27
N ALA A 146 3.80 -5.38 14.35
CA ALA A 146 2.90 -5.61 15.48
C ALA A 146 1.41 -5.50 15.13
N HIS A 147 1.09 -4.97 13.95
CA HIS A 147 -0.27 -4.80 13.43
C HIS A 147 -0.55 -5.67 12.20
N THR A 148 0.37 -6.59 11.87
CA THR A 148 0.29 -7.41 10.66
C THR A 148 -0.08 -8.84 11.05
N ASP A 149 -1.17 -9.37 10.50
CA ASP A 149 -1.62 -10.73 10.77
C ASP A 149 -0.89 -11.75 9.88
N HIS A 150 -0.60 -11.38 8.62
CA HIS A 150 0.08 -12.26 7.67
C HIS A 150 1.13 -11.53 6.84
N PHE A 151 2.27 -12.19 6.63
CA PHE A 151 3.33 -11.75 5.73
C PHE A 151 3.40 -12.66 4.51
N ILE A 152 3.62 -12.06 3.33
CA ILE A 152 3.92 -12.74 2.09
C ILE A 152 5.31 -12.29 1.64
N THR A 153 6.15 -13.23 1.24
CA THR A 153 7.48 -12.95 0.67
C THR A 153 7.52 -13.41 -0.77
N VAL A 154 8.10 -12.61 -1.65
CA VAL A 154 8.25 -12.86 -3.08
C VAL A 154 9.68 -12.58 -3.52
#